data_77b692dee68c86c7135fe81a4473c643
#
_entry.id   77b692dee68c86c7135fe81a4473c643
#
_cell.length_a   1.000
_cell.length_b   1.000
_cell.length_c   1.000
_cell.angle_alpha   90.00
_cell.angle_beta   90.00
_cell.angle_gamma   90.00
#
_symmetry.space_group_name_H-M   'P 1'
#
loop_
_entity.id
_entity.type
_entity.pdbx_description
1 polymer ?
#
loop_
_entity_poly.entity_id
_entity_poly.type
_entity_poly.pdbx_seq_one_letter_code
_entity_poly.pdbx_strand_id
1 'polypeptide(L)'
;IIMLFLYYSLGRELEHTWGSERFTKYIFSGIIFTVIAGLILYVVLTVIYGTAMGSIFGVIIGGYVSTYYINMSIFLAYAFTYPEQELLLYFIIPIKIKWFGFLYVAYIIYDIISAFRTSMNLGLIVLVLIAASLLNVVIYVILDKKSGRRPSSIKRKAQYNKSIKKAKPN
;
A
#
# COMPACT_ATOMS: atom_id res chain seq x y z
N ILE A 1 -0.44 16.08 -11.65
CA ILE A 1 -0.87 16.97 -10.55
C ILE A 1 -2.02 16.32 -9.76
N ILE A 2 -3.10 15.86 -10.41
CA ILE A 2 -4.26 15.25 -9.74
C ILE A 2 -3.87 14.01 -8.95
N MET A 3 -3.04 13.12 -9.50
CA MET A 3 -2.54 11.92 -8.81
C MET A 3 -1.71 12.27 -7.57
N LEU A 4 -0.85 13.28 -7.65
CA LEU A 4 -0.07 13.74 -6.50
C LEU A 4 -0.97 14.26 -5.37
N PHE A 5 -1.98 15.05 -5.74
CA PHE A 5 -2.97 15.54 -4.77
C PHE A 5 -3.75 14.40 -4.11
N LEU A 6 -4.13 13.40 -4.90
CA LEU A 6 -4.84 12.22 -4.41
C LEU A 6 -3.98 11.42 -3.43
N TYR A 7 -2.73 11.11 -3.79
CA TYR A 7 -1.80 10.41 -2.88
C TYR A 7 -1.51 11.20 -1.61
N TYR A 8 -1.35 12.52 -1.72
CA TYR A 8 -1.17 13.39 -0.56
C TYR A 8 -2.38 13.36 0.36
N SER A 9 -3.58 13.49 -0.19
CA SER A 9 -4.84 13.44 0.58
C SER A 9 -5.04 12.10 1.29
N LEU A 10 -4.80 10.99 0.59
CA LEU A 10 -4.90 9.65 1.16
C LEU A 10 -3.84 9.41 2.25
N GLY A 11 -2.61 9.85 2.01
CA GLY A 11 -1.53 9.75 2.99
C GLY A 11 -1.84 10.53 4.27
N ARG A 12 -2.34 11.75 4.13
CA ARG A 12 -2.74 12.59 5.26
C ARG A 12 -3.88 11.97 6.09
N GLU A 13 -4.85 11.36 5.44
CA GLU A 13 -5.98 10.69 6.12
C GLU A 13 -5.51 9.44 6.87
N LEU A 14 -4.61 8.65 6.28
CA LEU A 14 -3.98 7.52 6.96
C LEU A 14 -3.14 7.98 8.16
N GLU A 15 -2.35 9.03 7.99
CA GLU A 15 -1.55 9.60 9.06
C GLU A 15 -2.44 10.07 10.22
N HIS A 16 -3.55 10.74 9.91
CA HIS A 16 -4.51 11.19 10.93
C HIS A 16 -5.15 10.03 11.70
N THR A 17 -5.34 8.89 11.04
CA THR A 17 -5.98 7.72 11.65
C THR A 17 -5.02 6.86 12.43
N TRP A 18 -3.87 6.56 11.87
CA TRP A 18 -2.87 5.68 12.48
C TRP A 18 -1.97 6.41 13.47
N GLY A 19 -1.88 7.75 13.35
CA GLY A 19 -0.93 8.61 14.02
C GLY A 19 0.37 8.74 13.23
N SER A 20 1.01 9.90 13.33
CA SER A 20 2.21 10.27 12.55
C SER A 20 3.35 9.26 12.73
N GLU A 21 3.58 8.79 13.96
CA GLU A 21 4.65 7.82 14.26
C GLU A 21 4.47 6.47 13.52
N ARG A 22 3.24 5.95 13.48
CA ARG A 22 2.96 4.67 12.81
C ARG A 22 2.99 4.81 11.29
N PHE A 23 2.44 5.91 10.78
CA PHE A 23 2.47 6.21 9.35
C PHE A 23 3.90 6.33 8.84
N THR A 24 4.75 7.05 9.57
CA THR A 24 6.18 7.19 9.26
C THR A 24 6.87 5.82 9.27
N LYS A 25 6.66 5.02 10.31
CA LYS A 25 7.21 3.65 10.38
C LYS A 25 6.73 2.78 9.21
N TYR A 26 5.47 2.91 8.81
CA TYR A 26 4.91 2.20 7.66
C TYR A 26 5.64 2.54 6.35
N ILE A 27 5.83 3.83 6.08
CA ILE A 27 6.52 4.26 4.86
C ILE A 27 7.98 3.78 4.86
N PHE A 28 8.71 4.02 5.96
CA PHE A 28 10.11 3.62 6.05
C PHE A 28 10.30 2.10 5.97
N SER A 29 9.44 1.31 6.64
CA SER A 29 9.50 -0.15 6.54
C SER A 29 9.21 -0.64 5.12
N GLY A 30 8.28 0.00 4.40
CA GLY A 30 7.99 -0.32 3.01
C GLY A 30 9.19 -0.08 2.09
N ILE A 31 9.88 1.05 2.26
CA ILE A 31 11.12 1.36 1.53
C ILE A 31 12.18 0.31 1.84
N ILE A 32 12.43 0.06 3.13
CA ILE A 32 13.47 -0.89 3.58
C ILE A 32 13.18 -2.30 3.04
N PHE A 33 11.94 -2.80 3.13
CA PHE A 33 11.59 -4.13 2.64
C PHE A 33 11.78 -4.24 1.12
N THR A 34 11.39 -3.22 0.37
CA THR A 34 11.55 -3.23 -1.09
C THR A 34 13.03 -3.16 -1.49
N VAL A 35 13.84 -2.35 -0.82
CA VAL A 35 15.29 -2.25 -1.07
C VAL A 35 15.99 -3.56 -0.70
N ILE A 36 15.69 -4.14 0.46
CA ILE A 36 16.29 -5.43 0.88
C ILE A 36 15.89 -6.53 -0.11
N ALA A 37 14.64 -6.61 -0.51
CA ALA A 37 14.18 -7.58 -1.50
C ALA A 37 14.91 -7.42 -2.84
N GLY A 38 15.09 -6.18 -3.30
CA GLY A 38 15.85 -5.88 -4.51
C GLY A 38 17.32 -6.28 -4.41
N LEU A 39 17.95 -6.02 -3.27
CA LEU A 39 19.36 -6.42 -3.03
C LEU A 39 19.51 -7.95 -2.99
N ILE A 40 18.60 -8.66 -2.32
CA ILE A 40 18.62 -10.12 -2.29
C ILE A 40 18.48 -10.69 -3.70
N LEU A 41 17.54 -10.19 -4.48
CA LEU A 41 17.37 -10.58 -5.88
C LEU A 41 18.62 -10.32 -6.72
N TYR A 42 19.20 -9.13 -6.57
CA TYR A 42 20.42 -8.78 -7.27
C TYR A 42 21.56 -9.77 -6.99
N VAL A 43 21.80 -10.08 -5.71
CA VAL A 43 22.83 -11.04 -5.30
C VAL A 43 22.54 -12.42 -5.86
N VAL A 44 21.31 -12.93 -5.71
CA VAL A 44 20.92 -14.26 -6.19
C VAL A 44 21.10 -14.38 -7.70
N LEU A 45 20.59 -13.40 -8.47
CA LEU A 45 20.70 -13.43 -9.93
C LEU A 45 22.16 -13.28 -10.40
N THR A 46 22.97 -12.47 -9.70
CA THR A 46 24.41 -12.34 -10.01
C THR A 46 25.17 -13.65 -9.75
N VAL A 47 24.84 -14.36 -8.70
CA VAL A 47 25.45 -15.68 -8.40
C VAL A 47 25.05 -16.72 -9.46
N ILE A 48 23.79 -16.71 -9.90
CA ILE A 48 23.28 -17.71 -10.87
C ILE A 48 23.81 -17.42 -12.29
N TYR A 49 23.79 -16.17 -12.73
CA TYR A 49 24.05 -15.78 -14.13
C TYR A 49 25.42 -15.14 -14.36
N GLY A 50 26.20 -14.92 -13.31
CA GLY A 50 27.50 -14.27 -13.36
C GLY A 50 27.43 -12.74 -13.34
N THR A 51 28.59 -12.09 -13.11
CA THR A 51 28.69 -10.64 -12.87
C THR A 51 28.27 -9.79 -14.08
N ALA A 52 28.53 -10.25 -15.30
CA ALA A 52 28.15 -9.54 -16.53
C ALA A 52 26.63 -9.39 -16.66
N MET A 53 25.86 -10.45 -16.39
CA MET A 53 24.39 -10.40 -16.36
C MET A 53 23.87 -9.74 -15.07
N GLY A 54 24.62 -9.85 -13.97
CA GLY A 54 24.29 -9.19 -12.71
C GLY A 54 24.14 -7.70 -12.84
N SER A 55 24.99 -7.01 -13.61
CA SER A 55 24.89 -5.58 -13.87
C SER A 55 23.60 -5.21 -14.61
N ILE A 56 23.16 -6.01 -15.57
CA ILE A 56 21.91 -5.82 -16.30
C ILE A 56 20.73 -5.99 -15.36
N PHE A 57 20.70 -7.05 -14.56
CA PHE A 57 19.66 -7.27 -13.56
C PHE A 57 19.61 -6.15 -12.52
N GLY A 58 20.78 -5.63 -12.11
CA GLY A 58 20.88 -4.50 -11.19
C GLY A 58 20.18 -3.24 -11.70
N VAL A 59 20.34 -2.91 -12.98
CA VAL A 59 19.65 -1.78 -13.61
C VAL A 59 18.14 -2.03 -13.67
N ILE A 60 17.73 -3.24 -14.04
CA ILE A 60 16.31 -3.61 -14.09
C ILE A 60 15.68 -3.52 -12.69
N ILE A 61 16.28 -4.17 -11.69
CA ILE A 61 15.80 -4.13 -10.31
C ILE A 61 15.73 -2.70 -9.79
N GLY A 62 16.78 -1.88 -10.03
CA GLY A 62 16.81 -0.47 -9.63
C GLY A 62 15.69 0.36 -10.26
N GLY A 63 15.33 0.07 -11.50
CA GLY A 63 14.19 0.70 -12.17
C GLY A 63 12.82 0.34 -11.54
N TYR A 64 12.69 -0.89 -11.07
CA TYR A 64 11.46 -1.35 -10.38
C TYR A 64 11.41 -0.99 -8.89
N VAL A 65 12.56 -0.82 -8.21
CA VAL A 65 12.63 -0.29 -6.84
C VAL A 65 12.35 1.22 -6.88
N SER A 66 11.10 1.58 -7.10
CA SER A 66 10.66 2.96 -7.25
C SER A 66 9.60 3.31 -6.21
N THR A 67 9.33 4.60 -6.05
CA THR A 67 8.24 5.13 -5.23
C THR A 67 6.86 4.65 -5.69
N TYR A 68 6.76 4.08 -6.90
CA TYR A 68 5.50 3.59 -7.47
C TYR A 68 4.85 2.51 -6.59
N TYR A 69 5.60 1.46 -6.21
CA TYR A 69 5.07 0.40 -5.36
C TYR A 69 4.77 0.87 -3.93
N ILE A 70 5.51 1.88 -3.44
CA ILE A 70 5.26 2.48 -2.13
C ILE A 70 3.94 3.25 -2.15
N ASN A 71 3.73 4.10 -3.16
CA ASN A 71 2.48 4.82 -3.35
C ASN A 71 1.29 3.86 -3.52
N MET A 72 1.50 2.77 -4.27
CA MET A 72 0.55 1.70 -4.45
C MET A 72 0.18 1.05 -3.11
N SER A 73 1.17 0.79 -2.25
CA SER A 73 0.95 0.20 -0.93
C SER A 73 0.14 1.13 -0.02
N ILE A 74 0.40 2.45 -0.07
CA ILE A 74 -0.36 3.46 0.68
C ILE A 74 -1.83 3.47 0.25
N PHE A 75 -2.08 3.43 -1.05
CA PHE A 75 -3.44 3.38 -1.59
C PHE A 75 -4.19 2.13 -1.14
N LEU A 76 -3.55 0.96 -1.25
CA LEU A 76 -4.13 -0.30 -0.78
C LEU A 76 -4.38 -0.30 0.73
N ALA A 77 -3.42 0.20 1.53
CA ALA A 77 -3.59 0.33 2.97
C ALA A 77 -4.82 1.19 3.31
N TYR A 78 -5.02 2.29 2.58
CA TYR A 78 -6.18 3.14 2.73
C TYR A 78 -7.48 2.44 2.31
N ALA A 79 -7.49 1.76 1.18
CA ALA A 79 -8.65 1.01 0.69
C ALA A 79 -9.08 -0.11 1.65
N PHE A 80 -8.13 -0.78 2.30
CA PHE A 80 -8.42 -1.81 3.31
C PHE A 80 -8.87 -1.24 4.65
N THR A 81 -8.39 -0.04 5.00
CA THR A 81 -8.76 0.63 6.25
C THR A 81 -10.14 1.29 6.15
N TYR A 82 -10.47 1.84 4.99
CA TYR A 82 -11.71 2.60 4.73
C TYR A 82 -12.46 2.16 3.47
N PRO A 83 -12.93 0.92 3.38
CA PRO A 83 -13.54 0.38 2.15
C PRO A 83 -14.81 1.09 1.71
N GLU A 84 -15.56 1.65 2.65
CA GLU A 84 -16.85 2.33 2.37
C GLU A 84 -16.71 3.86 2.19
N GLN A 85 -15.48 4.39 2.29
CA GLN A 85 -15.26 5.81 2.06
C GLN A 85 -15.37 6.14 0.57
N GLU A 86 -15.95 7.28 0.26
CA GLU A 86 -16.15 7.75 -1.11
C GLU A 86 -15.06 8.76 -1.46
N LEU A 87 -14.37 8.52 -2.57
CA LEU A 87 -13.49 9.50 -3.21
C LEU A 87 -14.26 10.23 -4.28
N LEU A 88 -14.23 11.56 -4.23
CA LEU A 88 -14.77 12.40 -5.28
C LEU A 88 -13.79 12.42 -6.46
N LEU A 89 -14.05 11.58 -7.46
CA LEU A 89 -13.29 11.59 -8.71
C LEU A 89 -13.63 12.86 -9.47
N TYR A 90 -12.61 13.68 -9.77
CA TYR A 90 -12.79 15.00 -10.41
C TYR A 90 -13.76 15.93 -9.67
N PHE A 91 -13.91 15.76 -8.32
CA PHE A 91 -14.86 16.53 -7.49
C PHE A 91 -16.35 16.38 -7.87
N ILE A 92 -16.69 15.44 -8.76
CA ILE A 92 -18.05 15.29 -9.31
C ILE A 92 -18.62 13.91 -8.99
N ILE A 93 -17.84 12.83 -9.14
CA ILE A 93 -18.35 11.46 -9.06
C ILE A 93 -17.90 10.80 -7.74
N PRO A 94 -18.81 10.53 -6.79
CA PRO A 94 -18.47 9.78 -5.58
C PRO A 94 -18.31 8.29 -5.90
N ILE A 95 -17.09 7.79 -5.84
CA ILE A 95 -16.79 6.37 -6.03
C ILE A 95 -16.24 5.79 -4.73
N LYS A 96 -16.81 4.67 -4.29
CA LYS A 96 -16.31 3.95 -3.11
C LYS A 96 -14.90 3.42 -3.36
N ILE A 97 -14.02 3.68 -2.41
CA ILE A 97 -12.59 3.32 -2.50
C ILE A 97 -12.36 1.83 -2.74
N LYS A 98 -13.23 0.97 -2.25
CA LYS A 98 -13.15 -0.48 -2.50
C LYS A 98 -13.06 -0.85 -3.98
N TRP A 99 -13.77 -0.11 -4.86
CA TRP A 99 -13.71 -0.37 -6.30
C TRP A 99 -12.34 -0.06 -6.90
N PHE A 100 -11.71 1.02 -6.43
CA PHE A 100 -10.33 1.33 -6.80
C PHE A 100 -9.35 0.28 -6.26
N GLY A 101 -9.57 -0.23 -5.04
CA GLY A 101 -8.80 -1.33 -4.50
C GLY A 101 -8.84 -2.57 -5.38
N PHE A 102 -10.03 -2.96 -5.87
CA PHE A 102 -10.19 -4.07 -6.80
C PHE A 102 -9.49 -3.85 -8.15
N LEU A 103 -9.64 -2.66 -8.72
CA LEU A 103 -8.95 -2.29 -9.97
C LEU A 103 -7.43 -2.35 -9.79
N TYR A 104 -6.94 -1.93 -8.65
CA TYR A 104 -5.52 -1.93 -8.33
C TYR A 104 -4.97 -3.35 -8.19
N VAL A 105 -5.69 -4.24 -7.52
CA VAL A 105 -5.33 -5.66 -7.42
C VAL A 105 -5.34 -6.32 -8.81
N ALA A 106 -6.34 -6.03 -9.63
CA ALA A 106 -6.40 -6.51 -11.01
C ALA A 106 -5.20 -6.02 -11.84
N TYR A 107 -4.81 -4.76 -11.67
CA TYR A 107 -3.63 -4.20 -12.32
C TYR A 107 -2.33 -4.87 -11.87
N ILE A 108 -2.15 -5.14 -10.56
CA ILE A 108 -1.00 -5.89 -10.03
C ILE A 108 -0.91 -7.28 -10.68
N ILE A 109 -2.02 -7.99 -10.78
CA ILE A 109 -2.07 -9.32 -11.40
C ILE A 109 -1.68 -9.23 -12.88
N TYR A 110 -2.20 -8.23 -13.59
CA TYR A 110 -1.85 -7.97 -14.99
C TYR A 110 -0.35 -7.67 -15.15
N ASP A 111 0.24 -6.85 -14.29
CA ASP A 111 1.66 -6.48 -14.31
C ASP A 111 2.56 -7.70 -14.11
N ILE A 112 2.23 -8.56 -13.15
CA ILE A 112 2.92 -9.83 -12.91
C ILE A 112 2.83 -10.75 -14.15
N ILE A 113 1.63 -10.95 -14.69
CA ILE A 113 1.44 -11.82 -15.87
C ILE A 113 2.21 -11.25 -17.08
N SER A 114 2.17 -9.95 -17.29
CA SER A 114 2.88 -9.28 -18.38
C SER A 114 4.39 -9.46 -18.25
N ALA A 115 4.93 -9.32 -17.05
CA ALA A 115 6.34 -9.53 -16.77
C ALA A 115 6.77 -10.99 -17.04
N PHE A 116 5.98 -11.98 -16.64
CA PHE A 116 6.24 -13.40 -16.95
C PHE A 116 6.15 -13.72 -18.43
N ARG A 117 5.29 -13.05 -19.17
CA ARG A 117 5.22 -13.19 -20.64
C ARG A 117 6.47 -12.67 -21.34
N THR A 118 7.12 -11.64 -20.77
CA THR A 118 8.34 -11.06 -21.32
C THR A 118 9.55 -11.96 -21.04
N SER A 119 9.76 -12.35 -19.80
CA SER A 119 10.75 -13.36 -19.40
C SER A 119 10.47 -13.86 -17.98
N MET A 120 10.90 -15.12 -17.73
CA MET A 120 10.77 -15.74 -16.41
C MET A 120 11.49 -14.94 -15.32
N ASN A 121 12.70 -14.44 -15.62
CA ASN A 121 13.49 -13.67 -14.67
C ASN A 121 12.81 -12.33 -14.34
N LEU A 122 12.27 -11.63 -15.33
CA LEU A 122 11.54 -10.39 -15.14
C LEU A 122 10.28 -10.62 -14.29
N GLY A 123 9.53 -11.70 -14.58
CA GLY A 123 8.37 -12.09 -13.82
C GLY A 123 8.69 -12.34 -12.34
N LEU A 124 9.79 -13.04 -12.05
CA LEU A 124 10.25 -13.29 -10.68
C LEU A 124 10.67 -11.99 -9.98
N ILE A 125 11.39 -11.10 -10.66
CA ILE A 125 11.79 -9.80 -10.10
C ILE A 125 10.55 -8.99 -9.69
N VAL A 126 9.61 -8.81 -10.61
CA VAL A 126 8.38 -8.04 -10.38
C VAL A 126 7.54 -8.67 -9.26
N LEU A 127 7.36 -9.98 -9.27
CA LEU A 127 6.61 -10.70 -8.26
C LEU A 127 7.20 -10.52 -6.85
N VAL A 128 8.52 -10.66 -6.69
CA VAL A 128 9.18 -10.52 -5.38
C VAL A 128 9.12 -9.09 -4.87
N LEU A 129 9.32 -8.09 -5.72
CA LEU A 129 9.26 -6.68 -5.32
C LEU A 129 7.84 -6.27 -4.93
N ILE A 130 6.83 -6.70 -5.70
CA ILE A 130 5.42 -6.48 -5.34
C ILE A 130 5.07 -7.20 -4.03
N ALA A 131 5.48 -8.46 -3.87
CA ALA A 131 5.24 -9.21 -2.65
C ALA A 131 5.87 -8.53 -1.43
N ALA A 132 7.10 -8.02 -1.53
CA ALA A 132 7.76 -7.27 -0.45
C ALA A 132 6.98 -6.00 -0.07
N SER A 133 6.49 -5.26 -1.05
CA SER A 133 5.66 -4.07 -0.83
C SER A 133 4.31 -4.41 -0.20
N LEU A 134 3.64 -5.47 -0.68
CA LEU A 134 2.34 -5.90 -0.16
C LEU A 134 2.44 -6.51 1.25
N LEU A 135 3.52 -7.23 1.57
CA LEU A 135 3.76 -7.73 2.93
C LEU A 135 3.73 -6.60 3.95
N ASN A 136 4.30 -5.44 3.62
CA ASN A 136 4.25 -4.27 4.48
C ASN A 136 2.80 -3.83 4.76
N VAL A 137 1.95 -3.75 3.71
CA VAL A 137 0.53 -3.43 3.84
C VAL A 137 -0.17 -4.43 4.76
N VAL A 138 0.02 -5.73 4.49
CA VAL A 138 -0.63 -6.81 5.25
C VAL A 138 -0.25 -6.74 6.73
N ILE A 139 1.04 -6.60 7.04
CA ILE A 139 1.54 -6.48 8.41
C ILE A 139 0.86 -5.32 9.13
N TYR A 140 0.84 -4.13 8.52
CA TYR A 140 0.29 -2.94 9.17
C TYR A 140 -1.24 -2.98 9.30
N VAL A 141 -1.96 -3.49 8.30
CA VAL A 141 -3.42 -3.65 8.37
C VAL A 141 -3.82 -4.68 9.44
N ILE A 142 -3.06 -5.79 9.56
CA ILE A 142 -3.31 -6.80 10.60
C ILE A 142 -3.01 -6.22 11.99
N LEU A 143 -1.89 -5.50 12.16
CA LEU A 143 -1.53 -4.87 13.41
C LEU A 143 -2.55 -3.81 13.83
N ASP A 144 -3.09 -3.05 12.89
CA ASP A 144 -4.14 -2.07 13.16
C ASP A 144 -5.43 -2.72 13.63
N LYS A 145 -5.89 -3.76 12.95
CA LYS A 145 -7.06 -4.56 13.37
C LYS A 145 -6.87 -5.20 14.75
N LYS A 146 -5.69 -5.76 15.03
CA LYS A 146 -5.37 -6.41 16.33
C LYS A 146 -5.25 -5.40 17.47
N SER A 147 -4.82 -4.17 17.17
CA SER A 147 -4.69 -3.08 18.14
C SER A 147 -6.03 -2.60 18.72
N GLY A 148 -7.18 -3.03 18.18
CA GLY A 148 -8.51 -2.69 18.69
C GLY A 148 -8.82 -1.20 18.72
N ARG A 149 -7.95 -0.37 18.15
CA ARG A 149 -8.12 1.09 18.10
C ARG A 149 -9.10 1.43 16.99
N ARG A 150 -10.39 1.44 17.36
CA ARG A 150 -11.39 2.13 16.54
C ARG A 150 -10.95 3.58 16.33
N PRO A 151 -11.05 4.13 15.10
CA PRO A 151 -10.75 5.54 14.84
C PRO A 151 -11.39 6.42 15.90
N SER A 152 -10.69 7.47 16.33
CA SER A 152 -11.17 8.37 17.39
C SER A 152 -12.55 8.96 17.08
N SER A 153 -12.85 9.17 15.81
CA SER A 153 -14.17 9.57 15.31
C SER A 153 -15.28 8.58 15.62
N ILE A 154 -15.00 7.26 15.49
CA ILE A 154 -15.99 6.21 15.80
C ILE A 154 -16.19 6.10 17.33
N LYS A 155 -15.13 6.25 18.12
CA LYS A 155 -15.23 6.33 19.59
C LYS A 155 -16.05 7.54 20.03
N ARG A 156 -15.78 8.71 19.44
CA ARG A 156 -16.54 9.95 19.74
C ARG A 156 -18.01 9.80 19.35
N LYS A 157 -18.30 9.25 18.17
CA LYS A 157 -19.67 9.03 17.69
C LYS A 157 -20.42 8.02 18.58
N ALA A 158 -19.74 6.96 19.03
CA ALA A 158 -20.31 5.99 19.96
C ALA A 158 -20.56 6.60 21.34
N GLN A 159 -19.64 7.43 21.85
CA GLN A 159 -19.82 8.16 23.12
C GLN A 159 -20.96 9.18 23.03
N TYR A 160 -21.02 9.94 21.93
CA TYR A 160 -22.10 10.90 21.67
C TYR A 160 -23.47 10.23 21.59
N ASN A 161 -23.59 9.12 20.85
CA ASN A 161 -24.84 8.35 20.79
C ASN A 161 -25.22 7.74 22.14
N LYS A 162 -24.24 7.37 22.96
CA LYS A 162 -24.47 6.84 24.32
C LYS A 162 -24.93 7.93 25.29
N SER A 163 -24.39 9.18 25.15
CA SER A 163 -24.84 10.33 25.95
C SER A 163 -26.24 10.79 25.58
N ILE A 164 -26.58 10.79 24.28
CA ILE A 164 -27.96 11.10 23.83
C ILE A 164 -28.97 10.05 24.34
N LYS A 165 -28.63 8.74 24.28
CA LYS A 165 -29.50 7.70 24.83
C LYS A 165 -29.73 7.83 26.34
N LYS A 166 -28.74 8.34 27.08
CA LYS A 166 -28.87 8.60 28.54
C LYS A 166 -29.64 9.89 28.84
N ALA A 167 -29.67 10.84 27.93
CA ALA A 167 -30.34 12.13 28.09
C ALA A 167 -31.81 12.16 27.61
N LYS A 168 -32.30 11.08 26.97
CA LYS A 168 -33.73 10.94 26.65
C LYS A 168 -34.48 10.48 27.90
N PRO A 169 -35.33 11.34 28.53
CA PRO A 169 -36.25 10.87 29.57
C PRO A 169 -37.27 9.92 28.93
N ASN A 170 -37.68 8.92 29.70
CA ASN A 170 -38.81 8.03 29.35
C ASN A 170 -40.10 8.84 29.25
#